data_7c5a1fd6ee515635326a0335bce9ee27
#
_entry.id   7c5a1fd6ee515635326a0335bce9ee27
#
_cell.length_a   1.000
_cell.length_b   1.000
_cell.length_c   1.000
_cell.angle_alpha   90.00
_cell.angle_beta   90.00
_cell.angle_gamma   90.00
#
_symmetry.space_group_name_H-M   'P 1'
#
loop_
_entity.id
_entity.type
_entity.pdbx_description
1 polymer ?
#
loop_
_entity_poly.entity_id
_entity_poly.type
_entity_poly.pdbx_seq_one_letter_code
_entity_poly.pdbx_strand_id
1 'polypeptide(L)'
;DLPPRSLKFLREIMPYTDLVVMPLSASPADVWSTEQLMDAVREGKKTSKRLKARLVWNRLRASKATNQFLAEVGEALRAKELQSHLASRTAYVEALSRGLTVLEWSDPKARAEFETFFNEVKAQIKLV
;
A
#
# COMPACT_ATOMS: atom_id res chain seq x y z
N ASP A 1 10.88 2.94 1.91
CA ASP A 1 10.78 1.50 1.63
C ASP A 1 11.51 0.71 2.72
N LEU A 2 10.92 -0.36 3.19
CA LEU A 2 11.44 -1.15 4.31
C LEU A 2 11.93 -2.51 3.83
N PRO A 3 13.01 -3.05 4.42
CA PRO A 3 13.46 -4.38 4.08
C PRO A 3 12.39 -5.43 4.43
N PRO A 4 12.22 -6.46 3.59
CA PRO A 4 11.23 -7.50 3.85
C PRO A 4 11.55 -8.26 5.15
N ARG A 5 10.49 -8.66 5.87
CA ARG A 5 10.54 -9.50 7.08
C ARG A 5 11.25 -8.91 8.30
N SER A 6 11.45 -7.60 8.37
CA SER A 6 12.07 -6.95 9.52
C SER A 6 11.05 -6.35 10.48
N LEU A 7 10.30 -7.19 11.19
CA LEU A 7 9.34 -6.74 12.20
C LEU A 7 10.01 -5.96 13.35
N LYS A 8 11.23 -6.33 13.71
CA LYS A 8 12.02 -5.60 14.72
C LYS A 8 12.29 -4.17 14.27
N PHE A 9 12.78 -3.99 13.05
CA PHE A 9 13.05 -2.68 12.48
C PHE A 9 11.78 -1.83 12.35
N LEU A 10 10.68 -2.44 11.95
CA LEU A 10 9.37 -1.79 11.91
C LEU A 10 8.97 -1.21 13.27
N ARG A 11 9.10 -1.97 14.33
CA ARG A 11 8.77 -1.52 15.69
C ARG A 11 9.65 -0.36 16.13
N GLU A 12 10.93 -0.36 15.76
CA GLU A 12 11.88 0.69 16.10
C GLU A 12 11.54 2.03 15.41
N ILE A 13 11.03 2.00 14.18
CA ILE A 13 10.71 3.21 13.40
C ILE A 13 9.29 3.75 13.60
N MET A 14 8.37 2.92 14.09
CA MET A 14 6.96 3.33 14.27
C MET A 14 6.78 4.63 15.10
N PRO A 15 7.52 4.87 16.17
CA PRO A 15 7.40 6.11 16.93
C PRO A 15 7.72 7.39 16.13
N TYR A 16 8.48 7.24 15.06
CA TYR A 16 8.92 8.34 14.19
C TYR A 16 8.14 8.41 12.86
N THR A 17 7.10 7.58 12.73
CA THR A 17 6.33 7.43 11.49
C THR A 17 4.97 8.11 11.61
N ASP A 18 4.60 8.90 10.62
CA ASP A 18 3.27 9.54 10.54
C ASP A 18 2.29 8.68 9.73
N LEU A 19 2.77 8.01 8.69
CA LEU A 19 1.94 7.18 7.82
C LEU A 19 2.68 5.90 7.39
N VAL A 20 2.01 4.78 7.56
CA VAL A 20 2.40 3.49 6.97
C VAL A 20 1.47 3.19 5.81
N VAL A 21 2.02 3.03 4.62
CA VAL A 21 1.30 2.56 3.44
C VAL A 21 1.67 1.10 3.23
N MET A 22 0.66 0.24 3.19
CA MET A 22 0.83 -1.22 3.07
C MET A 22 0.30 -1.68 1.72
N PRO A 23 1.18 -1.88 0.72
CA PRO A 23 0.74 -2.48 -0.53
C PRO A 23 0.43 -3.96 -0.34
N LEU A 24 -0.71 -4.38 -0.88
CA LEU A 24 -1.22 -5.74 -0.76
C LEU A 24 -1.76 -6.22 -2.11
N SER A 25 -1.31 -7.37 -2.57
CA SER A 25 -1.89 -8.03 -3.74
C SER A 25 -3.02 -8.97 -3.33
N ALA A 26 -3.88 -9.34 -4.27
CA ALA A 26 -4.97 -10.28 -4.05
C ALA A 26 -4.44 -11.74 -3.95
N SER A 27 -3.64 -11.99 -2.92
CA SER A 27 -2.98 -13.28 -2.65
C SER A 27 -3.08 -13.62 -1.16
N PRO A 28 -3.45 -14.85 -0.80
CA PRO A 28 -3.48 -15.28 0.61
C PRO A 28 -2.14 -15.12 1.33
N ALA A 29 -1.03 -15.37 0.64
CA ALA A 29 0.31 -15.23 1.22
C ALA A 29 0.61 -13.77 1.62
N ASP A 30 0.22 -12.82 0.77
CA ASP A 30 0.38 -11.40 1.06
C ASP A 30 -0.52 -10.96 2.22
N VAL A 31 -1.74 -11.50 2.31
CA VAL A 31 -2.65 -11.23 3.43
C VAL A 31 -2.04 -11.66 4.75
N TRP A 32 -1.50 -12.87 4.84
CA TRP A 32 -0.86 -13.37 6.07
C TRP A 32 0.34 -12.52 6.49
N SER A 33 1.15 -12.09 5.53
CA SER A 33 2.27 -11.19 5.82
C SER A 33 1.79 -9.83 6.34
N THR A 34 0.67 -9.36 5.81
CA THR A 34 0.08 -8.08 6.21
C THR A 34 -0.54 -8.13 7.60
N GLU A 35 -1.09 -9.26 8.02
CA GLU A 35 -1.60 -9.45 9.38
C GLU A 35 -0.52 -9.20 10.44
N GLN A 36 0.68 -9.74 10.23
CA GLN A 36 1.83 -9.52 11.13
C GLN A 36 2.23 -8.04 11.17
N LEU A 37 2.23 -7.37 10.03
CA LEU A 37 2.50 -5.95 9.95
C LEU A 37 1.42 -5.13 10.67
N MET A 38 0.16 -5.52 10.54
CA MET A 38 -0.95 -4.85 11.23
C MET A 38 -0.82 -4.93 12.76
N ASP A 39 -0.32 -6.03 13.29
CA ASP A 39 -0.06 -6.16 14.73
C ASP A 39 1.02 -5.17 15.19
N ALA A 40 2.11 -5.04 14.42
CA ALA A 40 3.15 -4.05 14.69
C ALA A 40 2.62 -2.60 14.61
N VAL A 41 1.74 -2.31 13.65
CA VAL A 41 1.08 -1.01 13.52
C VAL A 41 0.17 -0.70 14.71
N ARG A 42 -0.64 -1.67 15.14
CA ARG A 42 -1.51 -1.51 16.32
C ARG A 42 -0.71 -1.22 17.58
N GLU A 43 0.39 -1.91 17.76
CA GLU A 43 1.33 -1.67 18.87
C GLU A 43 1.94 -0.26 18.78
N GLY A 44 2.38 0.17 17.61
CA GLY A 44 2.92 1.50 17.36
C GLY A 44 1.90 2.62 17.64
N LYS A 45 0.63 2.41 17.37
CA LYS A 45 -0.45 3.37 17.67
C LYS A 45 -0.69 3.59 19.15
N LYS A 46 -0.28 2.68 20.01
CA LYS A 46 -0.36 2.87 21.46
C LYS A 46 0.61 3.94 21.95
N THR A 47 1.77 4.06 21.29
CA THR A 47 2.81 5.02 21.63
C THR A 47 2.74 6.30 20.80
N SER A 48 2.26 6.22 19.57
CA SER A 48 2.12 7.36 18.65
C SER A 48 0.70 7.50 18.14
N LYS A 49 -0.05 8.43 18.72
CA LYS A 49 -1.43 8.74 18.30
C LYS A 49 -1.52 9.34 16.90
N ARG A 50 -0.42 9.88 16.36
CA ARG A 50 -0.37 10.46 15.01
C ARG A 50 -0.23 9.42 13.93
N LEU A 51 0.24 8.22 14.27
CA LEU A 51 0.48 7.16 13.32
C LEU A 51 -0.81 6.74 12.61
N LYS A 52 -0.81 6.87 11.30
CA LYS A 52 -1.86 6.37 10.41
C LYS A 52 -1.35 5.17 9.64
N ALA A 53 -2.24 4.26 9.32
CA ALA A 53 -1.95 3.14 8.44
C ALA A 53 -3.02 3.08 7.34
N ARG A 54 -2.59 2.83 6.12
CA ARG A 54 -3.45 2.70 4.96
C ARG A 54 -3.02 1.53 4.11
N LEU A 55 -3.97 0.70 3.78
CA LEU A 55 -3.79 -0.40 2.85
C LEU A 55 -4.03 0.12 1.43
N VAL A 56 -3.21 -0.29 0.48
CA VAL A 56 -3.42 -0.05 -0.94
C VAL A 56 -3.35 -1.36 -1.72
N TRP A 57 -4.39 -1.63 -2.47
CA TRP A 57 -4.41 -2.79 -3.35
C TRP A 57 -3.49 -2.57 -4.54
N ASN A 58 -2.59 -3.52 -4.75
CA ASN A 58 -1.53 -3.45 -5.75
C ASN A 58 -1.58 -4.68 -6.67
N ARG A 59 -1.12 -4.52 -7.88
CA ARG A 59 -1.11 -5.57 -8.91
C ARG A 59 -2.49 -6.18 -9.16
N LEU A 60 -3.52 -5.37 -9.06
CA LEU A 60 -4.88 -5.86 -9.26
C LEU A 60 -5.16 -6.21 -10.72
N ARG A 61 -5.84 -7.32 -10.89
CA ARG A 61 -6.50 -7.69 -12.14
C ARG A 61 -8.01 -7.66 -11.91
N ALA A 62 -8.70 -6.87 -12.71
CA ALA A 62 -10.15 -6.75 -12.59
C ALA A 62 -10.84 -8.09 -12.85
N SER A 63 -11.54 -8.62 -11.84
CA SER A 63 -12.40 -9.78 -11.96
C SER A 63 -13.41 -9.79 -10.81
N LYS A 64 -14.50 -10.54 -11.00
CA LYS A 64 -15.51 -10.71 -9.97
C LYS A 64 -14.96 -11.38 -8.72
N ALA A 65 -14.12 -12.41 -8.91
CA ALA A 65 -13.45 -13.12 -7.83
C ALA A 65 -12.48 -12.21 -7.06
N THR A 66 -11.73 -11.35 -7.76
CA THR A 66 -10.86 -10.35 -7.13
C THR A 66 -11.67 -9.40 -6.25
N ASN A 67 -12.75 -8.83 -6.74
CA ASN A 67 -13.58 -7.89 -5.97
C ASN A 67 -14.14 -8.52 -4.71
N GLN A 68 -14.59 -9.77 -4.78
CA GLN A 68 -15.06 -10.51 -3.61
C GLN A 68 -13.94 -10.72 -2.59
N PHE A 69 -12.77 -11.13 -3.04
CA PHE A 69 -11.59 -11.32 -2.21
C PHE A 69 -11.18 -10.03 -1.49
N LEU A 70 -11.19 -8.88 -2.19
CA LEU A 70 -10.86 -7.58 -1.59
C LEU A 70 -11.82 -7.22 -0.44
N ALA A 71 -13.12 -7.44 -0.64
CA ALA A 71 -14.12 -7.14 0.38
C ALA A 71 -13.93 -8.00 1.63
N GLU A 72 -13.71 -9.30 1.47
CA GLU A 72 -13.52 -10.25 2.58
C GLU A 72 -12.24 -9.95 3.36
N VAL A 73 -11.13 -9.66 2.67
CA VAL A 73 -9.84 -9.39 3.30
C VAL A 73 -9.83 -8.02 3.98
N GLY A 74 -10.38 -7.00 3.34
CA GLY A 74 -10.48 -5.65 3.92
C GLY A 74 -11.21 -5.67 5.25
N GLU A 75 -12.30 -6.41 5.34
CA GLU A 75 -13.06 -6.60 6.58
C GLU A 75 -12.26 -7.37 7.63
N ALA A 76 -11.61 -8.48 7.24
CA ALA A 76 -10.83 -9.31 8.15
C ALA A 76 -9.62 -8.59 8.75
N LEU A 77 -8.89 -7.82 7.95
CA LEU A 77 -7.72 -7.06 8.40
C LEU A 77 -8.07 -5.84 9.26
N ARG A 78 -9.31 -5.37 9.21
CA ARG A 78 -9.75 -4.13 9.91
C ARG A 78 -8.84 -2.95 9.64
N ALA A 79 -8.26 -2.89 8.45
CA ALA A 79 -7.39 -1.82 8.00
C ALA A 79 -8.18 -0.80 7.20
N LYS A 80 -7.84 0.47 7.35
CA LYS A 80 -8.36 1.50 6.45
C LYS A 80 -7.65 1.41 5.10
N GLU A 81 -8.44 1.34 4.04
CA GLU A 81 -7.95 1.28 2.68
C GLU A 81 -7.86 2.67 2.06
N LEU A 82 -6.90 2.84 1.14
CA LEU A 82 -6.96 3.93 0.18
C LEU A 82 -8.05 3.63 -0.85
N GLN A 83 -8.66 4.65 -1.39
CA GLN A 83 -9.63 4.51 -2.48
C GLN A 83 -8.93 4.15 -3.80
N SER A 84 -7.69 4.61 -3.95
CA SER A 84 -6.86 4.29 -5.10
C SER A 84 -6.43 2.84 -5.09
N HIS A 85 -6.52 2.20 -6.24
CA HIS A 85 -5.99 0.86 -6.50
C HIS A 85 -4.92 0.96 -7.58
N LEU A 86 -3.89 0.13 -7.49
CA LEU A 86 -2.85 0.02 -8.51
C LEU A 86 -3.05 -1.28 -9.29
N ALA A 87 -3.38 -1.14 -10.56
CA ALA A 87 -3.61 -2.29 -11.42
C ALA A 87 -2.30 -2.98 -11.83
N SER A 88 -2.39 -4.26 -12.23
CA SER A 88 -1.27 -4.97 -12.83
C SER A 88 -1.06 -4.46 -14.25
N ARG A 89 -0.07 -3.59 -14.43
CA ARG A 89 0.29 -2.98 -15.72
C ARG A 89 1.74 -3.23 -16.06
N THR A 90 2.00 -3.58 -17.30
CA THR A 90 3.38 -3.74 -17.81
C THR A 90 4.17 -2.44 -17.74
N ALA A 91 3.50 -1.30 -17.85
CA ALA A 91 4.12 0.04 -17.77
C ALA A 91 4.98 0.24 -16.51
N TYR A 92 4.57 -0.29 -15.37
CA TYR A 92 5.35 -0.18 -14.13
C TYR A 92 6.68 -0.95 -14.22
N VAL A 93 6.65 -2.15 -14.79
CA VAL A 93 7.85 -2.98 -14.96
C VAL A 93 8.75 -2.39 -16.04
N GLU A 94 8.20 -1.96 -17.16
CA GLU A 94 8.94 -1.37 -18.27
C GLU A 94 9.65 -0.08 -17.87
N ALA A 95 8.97 0.82 -17.18
CA ALA A 95 9.56 2.05 -16.67
C ALA A 95 10.71 1.74 -15.71
N LEU A 96 10.47 0.87 -14.72
CA LEU A 96 11.48 0.50 -13.75
C LEU A 96 12.71 -0.15 -14.39
N SER A 97 12.54 -0.99 -15.41
CA SER A 97 13.65 -1.62 -16.14
C SER A 97 14.56 -0.62 -16.86
N ARG A 98 14.06 0.60 -17.10
CA ARG A 98 14.82 1.72 -17.67
C ARG A 98 15.32 2.72 -16.64
N GLY A 99 15.15 2.43 -15.35
CA GLY A 99 15.50 3.34 -14.27
C GLY A 99 14.58 4.57 -14.17
N LEU A 100 13.36 4.46 -14.71
CA LEU A 100 12.36 5.51 -14.74
C LEU A 100 11.19 5.18 -13.82
N THR A 101 10.44 6.19 -13.44
CA THR A 101 9.13 6.04 -12.83
C THR A 101 8.03 5.97 -13.89
N VAL A 102 6.86 5.50 -13.51
CA VAL A 102 5.71 5.48 -14.42
C VAL A 102 5.25 6.89 -14.83
N LEU A 103 5.61 7.91 -14.05
CA LEU A 103 5.33 9.31 -14.37
C LEU A 103 6.14 9.82 -15.58
N GLU A 104 7.28 9.19 -15.85
CA GLU A 104 8.18 9.48 -16.96
C GLU A 104 7.93 8.58 -18.18
N TRP A 105 7.06 7.59 -18.01
CA TRP A 105 6.74 6.61 -19.05
C TRP A 105 5.55 7.04 -19.92
N SER A 106 5.45 6.49 -21.12
CA SER A 106 4.48 6.89 -22.14
C SER A 106 3.10 6.22 -22.03
N ASP A 107 2.71 5.72 -20.86
CA ASP A 107 1.39 5.15 -20.61
C ASP A 107 0.51 6.14 -19.81
N PRO A 108 -0.46 6.82 -20.46
CA PRO A 108 -1.30 7.81 -19.78
C PRO A 108 -2.18 7.23 -18.68
N LYS A 109 -2.65 5.98 -18.84
CA LYS A 109 -3.50 5.32 -17.84
C LYS A 109 -2.72 4.97 -16.59
N ALA A 110 -1.53 4.41 -16.75
CA ALA A 110 -0.64 4.10 -15.63
C ALA A 110 -0.20 5.37 -14.90
N ARG A 111 0.12 6.43 -15.63
CA ARG A 111 0.47 7.73 -15.06
C ARG A 111 -0.67 8.30 -14.22
N ALA A 112 -1.88 8.38 -14.77
CA ALA A 112 -3.05 8.94 -14.09
C ALA A 112 -3.40 8.13 -12.83
N GLU A 113 -3.31 6.80 -12.89
CA GLU A 113 -3.54 5.91 -11.75
C GLU A 113 -2.53 6.20 -10.63
N PHE A 114 -1.25 6.31 -10.96
CA PHE A 114 -0.22 6.58 -9.97
C PHE A 114 -0.32 8.00 -9.39
N GLU A 115 -0.64 9.00 -10.20
CA GLU A 115 -0.87 10.38 -9.73
C GLU A 115 -2.04 10.44 -8.75
N THR A 116 -3.12 9.73 -9.02
CA THR A 116 -4.27 9.64 -8.12
C THR A 116 -3.87 9.02 -6.78
N PHE A 117 -3.16 7.91 -6.80
CA PHE A 117 -2.62 7.26 -5.62
C PHE A 117 -1.70 8.21 -4.82
N PHE A 118 -0.76 8.85 -5.49
CA PHE A 118 0.20 9.75 -4.85
C PHE A 118 -0.48 10.96 -4.19
N ASN A 119 -1.47 11.53 -4.85
CA ASN A 119 -2.25 12.64 -4.30
C ASN A 119 -3.05 12.21 -3.06
N GLU A 120 -3.62 11.01 -3.07
CA GLU A 120 -4.32 10.45 -1.93
C GLU A 120 -3.37 10.22 -0.73
N VAL A 121 -2.17 9.69 -0.98
CA VAL A 121 -1.14 9.53 0.05
C VAL A 121 -0.74 10.87 0.65
N LYS A 122 -0.49 11.89 -0.17
CA LYS A 122 -0.18 13.25 0.31
C LYS A 122 -1.28 13.80 1.21
N ALA A 123 -2.54 13.58 0.85
CA ALA A 123 -3.67 14.03 1.65
C ALA A 123 -3.73 13.37 3.04
N GLN A 124 -3.26 12.12 3.16
CA GLN A 124 -3.21 11.41 4.46
C GLN A 124 -2.26 12.06 5.45
N ILE A 125 -1.15 12.59 4.98
CA ILE A 125 -0.11 13.20 5.82
C ILE A 125 -0.17 14.73 5.84
N LYS A 126 -1.18 15.30 5.21
CA LYS A 126 -1.37 16.77 5.12
C LYS A 126 -0.10 17.51 4.67
N LEU A 127 0.63 16.92 3.73
CA LEU A 127 1.68 17.65 3.04
C LEU A 127 1.06 18.75 2.18
N VAL A 128 1.44 19.94 2.51
CA VAL A 128 1.03 21.15 1.78
C VAL A 128 1.95 21.30 0.55
#